data_a8a2f88ef755fe57da8b4a9ebde3e435
#
_entry.id   a8a2f88ef755fe57da8b4a9ebde3e435
#
_cell.length_a   1.000
_cell.length_b   1.000
_cell.length_c   1.000
_cell.angle_alpha   90.00
_cell.angle_beta   90.00
_cell.angle_gamma   90.00
#
_symmetry.space_group_name_H-M   'P 1'
#
loop_
_entity.id
_entity.type
_entity.pdbx_description
1 polymer ?
#
loop_
_entity_poly.entity_id
_entity_poly.type
_entity_poly.pdbx_seq_one_letter_code
_entity_poly.pdbx_strand_id
1 'polypeptide(L)'
;MKEGKLDFDDLKKIIFDNKTIKRDEVKIRNDVGEDCTVIDFGECEGIFSTDPITGADKNTGKLAVHINCNDIASAGGEPLGMLVTILAPVDSTLEDINGVMKEIDEEAAKIGVEIVGGHTEVTSAVNKLVVSVTVIGKNKRGSSVRTGGAKLGDDIVVTKTLGLEGTYILINDYEERIKKVLTEDEIKLGKTLINKISVLNEGKICNEFGVNSMHDITEGGLLGGIFEVAMACGYGFRIFKDKIPLMEITRKVCDEFKIDPLRLISSGSML
;
A
#
# COMPACT_ATOMS: atom_id res chain seq x y z
N MET A 1 21.52 5.65 -8.88
CA MET A 1 20.23 4.98 -8.63
C MET A 1 19.12 5.95 -9.02
N LYS A 2 17.98 5.47 -9.44
CA LYS A 2 16.80 6.31 -9.71
C LYS A 2 16.00 6.47 -8.43
N GLU A 3 15.27 7.57 -8.29
CA GLU A 3 14.30 7.76 -7.22
C GLU A 3 13.14 6.76 -7.33
N GLY A 4 12.64 6.26 -6.21
CA GLY A 4 11.56 5.27 -6.11
C GLY A 4 12.01 3.89 -5.62
N LYS A 5 11.12 2.90 -5.71
CA LYS A 5 11.40 1.51 -5.34
C LYS A 5 12.57 0.96 -6.15
N LEU A 6 13.46 0.20 -5.54
CA LEU A 6 14.57 -0.48 -6.24
C LEU A 6 14.01 -1.44 -7.30
N ASP A 7 14.76 -1.61 -8.39
CA ASP A 7 14.38 -2.62 -9.37
C ASP A 7 14.51 -4.04 -8.80
N PHE A 8 13.75 -4.96 -9.38
CA PHE A 8 13.62 -6.34 -8.86
C PHE A 8 14.93 -7.11 -8.83
N ASP A 9 15.81 -6.90 -9.82
CA ASP A 9 17.07 -7.62 -9.89
C ASP A 9 18.03 -7.20 -8.80
N ASP A 10 18.06 -5.90 -8.46
CA ASP A 10 18.86 -5.38 -7.37
C ASP A 10 18.27 -5.75 -6.01
N LEU A 11 16.95 -5.64 -5.85
CA LEU A 11 16.25 -6.05 -4.63
C LEU A 11 16.48 -7.55 -4.34
N LYS A 12 16.39 -8.39 -5.36
CA LYS A 12 16.61 -9.83 -5.25
C LYS A 12 18.02 -10.17 -4.77
N LYS A 13 19.05 -9.49 -5.29
CA LYS A 13 20.45 -9.66 -4.84
C LYS A 13 20.58 -9.28 -3.36
N ILE A 14 20.01 -8.16 -2.94
CA ILE A 14 20.07 -7.68 -1.56
C ILE A 14 19.37 -8.67 -0.61
N ILE A 15 18.19 -9.16 -0.98
CA ILE A 15 17.43 -10.10 -0.15
C ILE A 15 18.11 -11.46 -0.05
N PHE A 16 18.55 -12.05 -1.17
CA PHE A 16 19.05 -13.43 -1.16
C PHE A 16 20.48 -13.57 -0.66
N ASP A 17 21.35 -12.62 -0.98
CA ASP A 17 22.75 -12.67 -0.60
C ASP A 17 22.97 -12.49 0.91
N ASN A 18 22.01 -11.95 1.64
CA ASN A 18 22.09 -11.66 3.07
C ASN A 18 21.30 -12.63 3.96
N LYS A 19 20.72 -13.71 3.43
CA LYS A 19 19.96 -14.68 4.21
C LYS A 19 20.88 -15.73 4.85
N THR A 20 21.11 -15.59 6.14
CA THR A 20 21.96 -16.54 6.90
C THR A 20 21.18 -17.53 7.75
N ILE A 21 20.01 -17.16 8.28
CA ILE A 21 19.19 -17.97 9.18
C ILE A 21 17.77 -18.10 8.65
N LYS A 22 17.21 -19.32 8.77
CA LYS A 22 15.79 -19.59 8.52
C LYS A 22 15.18 -20.21 9.78
N ARG A 23 14.08 -19.61 10.25
CA ARG A 23 13.27 -20.10 11.36
C ARG A 23 12.06 -20.85 10.82
N ASP A 24 11.69 -21.97 11.41
CA ASP A 24 10.55 -22.79 10.96
C ASP A 24 9.21 -22.11 11.22
N GLU A 25 9.16 -21.21 12.20
CA GLU A 25 7.96 -20.43 12.52
C GLU A 25 7.63 -19.39 11.43
N VAL A 26 8.62 -18.93 10.65
CA VAL A 26 8.38 -17.96 9.57
C VAL A 26 7.84 -18.70 8.36
N LYS A 27 6.53 -18.54 8.08
CA LYS A 27 5.80 -19.25 7.02
C LYS A 27 5.86 -18.52 5.68
N ILE A 28 5.63 -17.20 5.69
CA ILE A 28 5.83 -16.33 4.54
C ILE A 28 7.02 -15.42 4.86
N ARG A 29 7.96 -15.37 3.95
CA ARG A 29 9.19 -14.55 4.09
C ARG A 29 9.18 -13.47 3.03
N ASN A 30 9.90 -12.41 3.32
CA ASN A 30 10.20 -11.40 2.31
C ASN A 30 10.75 -12.04 1.04
N ASP A 31 10.12 -11.74 -0.06
CA ASP A 31 10.53 -12.09 -1.43
C ASP A 31 10.07 -10.98 -2.36
N VAL A 32 10.44 -11.07 -3.63
CA VAL A 32 9.94 -10.11 -4.63
C VAL A 32 8.41 -10.26 -4.73
N GLY A 33 7.69 -9.16 -4.45
CA GLY A 33 6.22 -9.11 -4.48
C GLY A 33 5.51 -9.62 -3.22
N GLU A 34 6.21 -10.07 -2.19
CA GLU A 34 5.59 -10.42 -0.90
C GLU A 34 5.71 -9.22 0.06
N ASP A 35 4.62 -8.52 0.28
CA ASP A 35 4.57 -7.30 1.10
C ASP A 35 4.59 -7.61 2.60
N CYS A 36 4.18 -8.83 2.99
CA CYS A 36 4.10 -9.24 4.38
C CYS A 36 5.02 -10.39 4.74
N THR A 37 5.45 -10.39 6.00
CA THR A 37 6.01 -11.58 6.66
C THR A 37 4.95 -12.21 7.54
N VAL A 38 4.83 -13.56 7.51
CA VAL A 38 3.91 -14.31 8.36
C VAL A 38 4.68 -15.24 9.29
N ILE A 39 4.40 -15.14 10.57
CA ILE A 39 5.01 -15.95 11.63
C ILE A 39 3.92 -16.77 12.34
N ASP A 40 4.14 -18.08 12.44
CA ASP A 40 3.29 -19.02 13.17
C ASP A 40 3.65 -18.98 14.67
N PHE A 41 2.70 -18.52 15.48
CA PHE A 41 2.81 -18.51 16.94
C PHE A 41 2.10 -19.68 17.62
N GLY A 42 1.71 -20.70 16.87
CA GLY A 42 1.05 -21.90 17.34
C GLY A 42 -0.47 -21.84 17.25
N GLU A 43 -1.13 -20.93 17.94
CA GLU A 43 -2.58 -20.77 17.92
C GLU A 43 -3.06 -19.84 16.78
N CYS A 44 -2.23 -18.89 16.40
CA CYS A 44 -2.51 -17.91 15.35
C CYS A 44 -1.27 -17.62 14.52
N GLU A 45 -1.45 -16.95 13.40
CA GLU A 45 -0.39 -16.33 12.62
C GLU A 45 -0.32 -14.84 12.94
N GLY A 46 0.89 -14.33 13.19
CA GLY A 46 1.20 -12.91 13.20
C GLY A 46 1.64 -12.47 11.81
N ILE A 47 1.09 -11.38 11.33
CA ILE A 47 1.38 -10.78 10.02
C ILE A 47 2.03 -9.43 10.25
N PHE A 48 3.12 -9.16 9.55
CA PHE A 48 3.92 -7.93 9.73
C PHE A 48 4.24 -7.32 8.39
N SER A 49 4.00 -6.03 8.27
CA SER A 49 4.45 -5.21 7.15
C SER A 49 5.07 -3.91 7.64
N THR A 50 5.92 -3.28 6.85
CA THR A 50 6.53 -1.99 7.18
C THR A 50 6.87 -1.20 5.93
N ASP A 51 6.24 -0.03 5.77
CA ASP A 51 6.52 0.89 4.68
C ASP A 51 6.67 2.34 5.14
N PRO A 52 7.60 3.09 4.51
CA PRO A 52 7.72 4.52 4.71
C PRO A 52 6.82 5.28 3.74
N ILE A 53 6.27 6.41 4.21
CA ILE A 53 5.59 7.38 3.35
C ILE A 53 6.55 8.52 3.04
N THR A 54 6.96 8.62 1.78
CA THR A 54 7.96 9.59 1.32
C THR A 54 7.44 10.54 0.24
N GLY A 55 6.31 10.23 -0.40
CA GLY A 55 5.82 10.90 -1.60
C GLY A 55 4.70 11.92 -1.39
N ALA A 56 4.12 12.02 -0.20
CA ALA A 56 2.98 12.91 0.05
C ALA A 56 3.37 14.05 0.99
N ASP A 57 3.00 15.29 0.62
CA ASP A 57 3.18 16.48 1.45
C ASP A 57 1.94 16.76 2.33
N LYS A 58 0.80 16.13 2.01
CA LYS A 58 -0.48 16.29 2.74
C LYS A 58 -1.09 14.93 3.05
N ASN A 59 -1.80 14.84 4.18
CA ASN A 59 -2.43 13.61 4.65
C ASN A 59 -1.44 12.44 4.80
N THR A 60 -0.20 12.74 5.11
CA THR A 60 0.88 11.74 5.27
C THR A 60 0.51 10.72 6.34
N GLY A 61 -0.06 11.16 7.47
CA GLY A 61 -0.52 10.28 8.54
C GLY A 61 -1.64 9.35 8.08
N LYS A 62 -2.61 9.87 7.33
CA LYS A 62 -3.70 9.06 6.78
C LYS A 62 -3.20 7.99 5.81
N LEU A 63 -2.34 8.37 4.87
CA LEU A 63 -1.73 7.44 3.92
C LEU A 63 -0.92 6.37 4.66
N ALA A 64 -0.11 6.75 5.67
CA ALA A 64 0.70 5.85 6.45
C ALA A 64 -0.14 4.75 7.13
N VAL A 65 -1.29 5.10 7.69
CA VAL A 65 -2.20 4.13 8.31
C VAL A 65 -2.78 3.17 7.26
N HIS A 66 -3.37 3.70 6.20
CA HIS A 66 -4.11 2.86 5.25
C HIS A 66 -3.20 2.00 4.38
N ILE A 67 -2.08 2.53 3.87
CA ILE A 67 -1.16 1.78 3.02
C ILE A 67 -0.61 0.57 3.79
N ASN A 68 -0.05 0.80 4.98
CA ASN A 68 0.50 -0.31 5.77
C ASN A 68 -0.56 -1.31 6.26
N CYS A 69 -1.79 -0.87 6.56
CA CYS A 69 -2.88 -1.78 6.91
C CYS A 69 -3.40 -2.57 5.70
N ASN A 70 -3.30 -2.01 4.48
CA ASN A 70 -3.67 -2.70 3.25
C ASN A 70 -2.78 -3.93 2.99
N ASP A 71 -1.48 -3.85 3.29
CA ASP A 71 -0.58 -5.01 3.20
C ASP A 71 -1.07 -6.17 4.09
N ILE A 72 -1.43 -5.86 5.35
CA ILE A 72 -1.98 -6.87 6.25
C ILE A 72 -3.27 -7.48 5.69
N ALA A 73 -4.12 -6.65 5.10
CA ALA A 73 -5.37 -7.09 4.48
C ALA A 73 -5.13 -7.94 3.23
N SER A 74 -4.11 -7.60 2.41
CA SER A 74 -3.73 -8.38 1.23
C SER A 74 -3.16 -9.76 1.59
N ALA A 75 -2.61 -9.91 2.80
CA ALA A 75 -2.25 -11.20 3.37
C ALA A 75 -3.41 -11.91 4.09
N GLY A 76 -4.65 -11.39 4.03
CA GLY A 76 -5.84 -11.94 4.65
C GLY A 76 -5.93 -11.71 6.16
N GLY A 77 -5.12 -10.82 6.71
CA GLY A 77 -5.04 -10.54 8.14
C GLY A 77 -5.95 -9.42 8.61
N GLU A 78 -6.16 -9.38 9.92
CA GLU A 78 -6.78 -8.28 10.65
C GLU A 78 -5.67 -7.45 11.30
N PRO A 79 -5.47 -6.16 10.91
CA PRO A 79 -4.53 -5.29 11.58
C PRO A 79 -4.97 -5.01 13.02
N LEU A 80 -4.03 -5.05 13.96
CA LEU A 80 -4.28 -4.86 15.39
C LEU A 80 -3.63 -3.62 15.95
N GLY A 81 -2.36 -3.41 15.60
CA GLY A 81 -1.57 -2.34 16.15
C GLY A 81 -0.46 -1.90 15.23
N MET A 82 0.09 -0.71 15.50
CA MET A 82 1.18 -0.16 14.70
C MET A 82 2.27 0.47 15.54
N LEU A 83 3.50 0.34 15.09
CA LEU A 83 4.66 1.05 15.57
C LEU A 83 4.96 2.17 14.57
N VAL A 84 4.98 3.41 15.05
CA VAL A 84 5.15 4.60 14.21
C VAL A 84 6.55 5.18 14.42
N THR A 85 7.34 5.27 13.36
CA THR A 85 8.63 5.97 13.37
C THR A 85 8.50 7.28 12.61
N ILE A 86 8.86 8.40 13.25
CA ILE A 86 8.89 9.73 12.65
C ILE A 86 10.33 10.26 12.68
N LEU A 87 10.87 10.55 11.49
CA LEU A 87 12.12 11.28 11.33
C LEU A 87 11.78 12.70 10.85
N ALA A 88 12.06 13.68 11.69
CA ALA A 88 11.77 15.08 11.41
C ALA A 88 13.07 15.84 11.10
N PRO A 89 13.12 16.70 10.06
CA PRO A 89 14.26 17.57 9.82
C PRO A 89 14.45 18.59 10.97
N VAL A 90 15.65 19.12 11.07
CA VAL A 90 16.05 20.00 12.18
C VAL A 90 15.29 21.33 12.29
N ASP A 91 14.63 21.73 11.22
CA ASP A 91 13.78 22.93 11.13
C ASP A 91 12.27 22.64 11.40
N SER A 92 11.93 21.37 11.68
CA SER A 92 10.56 21.00 12.05
C SER A 92 10.14 21.59 13.39
N THR A 93 8.87 21.92 13.49
CA THR A 93 8.27 22.33 14.74
C THR A 93 7.58 21.16 15.45
N LEU A 94 7.33 21.30 16.74
CA LEU A 94 6.54 20.32 17.50
C LEU A 94 5.11 20.21 16.93
N GLU A 95 4.58 21.29 16.36
CA GLU A 95 3.26 21.34 15.73
C GLU A 95 3.19 20.48 14.47
N ASP A 96 4.23 20.50 13.64
CA ASP A 96 4.34 19.64 12.45
C ASP A 96 4.28 18.16 12.82
N ILE A 97 5.08 17.74 13.80
CA ILE A 97 5.11 16.35 14.28
C ILE A 97 3.77 15.95 14.90
N ASN A 98 3.20 16.83 15.75
CA ASN A 98 1.93 16.58 16.40
C ASN A 98 0.76 16.52 15.39
N GLY A 99 0.81 17.33 14.33
CA GLY A 99 -0.17 17.31 13.24
C GLY A 99 -0.23 15.95 12.57
N VAL A 100 0.92 15.38 12.20
CA VAL A 100 0.99 14.05 11.59
C VAL A 100 0.55 12.95 12.56
N MET A 101 0.99 13.00 13.81
CA MET A 101 0.57 12.01 14.82
C MET A 101 -0.94 12.04 15.03
N LYS A 102 -1.55 13.23 15.05
CA LYS A 102 -3.00 13.37 15.18
C LYS A 102 -3.74 12.77 13.97
N GLU A 103 -3.25 12.98 12.75
CA GLU A 103 -3.80 12.31 11.56
C GLU A 103 -3.74 10.80 11.70
N ILE A 104 -2.60 10.25 12.15
CA ILE A 104 -2.42 8.80 12.35
C ILE A 104 -3.41 8.28 13.39
N ASP A 105 -3.52 8.94 14.53
CA ASP A 105 -4.41 8.54 15.63
C ASP A 105 -5.89 8.55 15.20
N GLU A 106 -6.32 9.63 14.53
CA GLU A 106 -7.69 9.75 14.02
C GLU A 106 -8.05 8.68 12.98
N GLU A 107 -7.12 8.35 12.06
CA GLU A 107 -7.39 7.33 11.04
C GLU A 107 -7.28 5.91 11.62
N ALA A 108 -6.31 5.64 12.49
CA ALA A 108 -6.16 4.37 13.18
C ALA A 108 -7.40 4.03 14.03
N ALA A 109 -7.92 5.03 14.76
CA ALA A 109 -9.16 4.88 15.55
C ALA A 109 -10.37 4.50 14.69
N LYS A 110 -10.50 5.05 13.46
CA LYS A 110 -11.62 4.73 12.55
C LYS A 110 -11.63 3.27 12.11
N ILE A 111 -10.47 2.65 12.02
CA ILE A 111 -10.31 1.26 11.57
C ILE A 111 -10.03 0.29 12.73
N GLY A 112 -10.02 0.79 13.98
CA GLY A 112 -9.85 -0.04 15.17
C GLY A 112 -8.44 -0.57 15.37
N VAL A 113 -7.40 0.14 14.90
CA VAL A 113 -5.99 -0.20 15.05
C VAL A 113 -5.35 0.69 16.12
N GLU A 114 -4.59 0.09 17.04
CA GLU A 114 -3.94 0.81 18.15
C GLU A 114 -2.52 1.24 17.78
N ILE A 115 -2.12 2.47 18.16
CA ILE A 115 -0.72 2.88 18.12
C ILE A 115 -0.05 2.32 19.38
N VAL A 116 0.69 1.22 19.23
CA VAL A 116 1.28 0.47 20.36
C VAL A 116 2.70 0.89 20.70
N GLY A 117 3.29 1.79 19.92
CA GLY A 117 4.64 2.33 20.18
C GLY A 117 5.25 2.96 18.95
N GLY A 118 6.57 3.14 19.00
CA GLY A 118 7.32 3.72 17.88
C GLY A 118 8.54 4.50 18.33
N HIS A 119 9.03 5.39 17.46
CA HIS A 119 10.18 6.25 17.70
C HIS A 119 9.99 7.60 17.03
N THR A 120 10.35 8.69 17.70
CA THR A 120 10.33 10.04 17.10
C THR A 120 11.68 10.70 17.31
N GLU A 121 12.29 11.17 16.24
CA GLU A 121 13.62 11.75 16.25
C GLU A 121 13.69 12.99 15.37
N VAL A 122 14.38 14.04 15.83
CA VAL A 122 14.78 15.19 15.00
C VAL A 122 16.20 14.96 14.53
N THR A 123 16.41 14.93 13.20
CA THR A 123 17.69 14.53 12.62
C THR A 123 18.03 15.30 11.36
N SER A 124 19.32 15.53 11.10
CA SER A 124 19.82 16.09 9.83
C SER A 124 19.92 15.05 8.69
N ALA A 125 19.57 13.78 8.97
CA ALA A 125 19.58 12.72 7.96
C ALA A 125 18.44 12.83 6.94
N VAL A 126 17.42 13.62 7.23
CA VAL A 126 16.26 13.87 6.35
C VAL A 126 16.08 15.36 6.10
N ASN A 127 15.55 15.72 4.95
CA ASN A 127 15.25 17.11 4.56
C ASN A 127 13.74 17.42 4.53
N LYS A 128 12.90 16.44 4.76
CA LYS A 128 11.45 16.52 4.98
C LYS A 128 11.04 15.48 6.00
N LEU A 129 9.87 15.65 6.60
CA LEU A 129 9.32 14.70 7.55
C LEU A 129 9.08 13.35 6.86
N VAL A 130 9.61 12.28 7.43
CA VAL A 130 9.44 10.90 6.97
C VAL A 130 8.70 10.13 8.05
N VAL A 131 7.63 9.46 7.65
CA VAL A 131 6.85 8.56 8.51
C VAL A 131 7.05 7.14 8.00
N SER A 132 7.48 6.23 8.88
CA SER A 132 7.50 4.80 8.60
C SER A 132 6.64 4.08 9.63
N VAL A 133 5.76 3.22 9.16
CA VAL A 133 4.84 2.48 10.02
C VAL A 133 5.12 0.99 9.87
N THR A 134 5.19 0.29 11.01
CA THR A 134 5.16 -1.16 11.03
C THR A 134 3.82 -1.60 11.59
N VAL A 135 3.02 -2.30 10.80
CA VAL A 135 1.72 -2.84 11.24
C VAL A 135 1.87 -4.29 11.67
N ILE A 136 1.20 -4.59 12.78
CA ILE A 136 1.09 -5.91 13.36
C ILE A 136 -0.36 -6.37 13.16
N GLY A 137 -0.53 -7.45 12.44
CA GLY A 137 -1.82 -8.10 12.21
C GLY A 137 -1.84 -9.53 12.71
N LYS A 138 -3.02 -10.12 12.71
CA LYS A 138 -3.23 -11.54 13.02
C LYS A 138 -4.11 -12.23 11.99
N ASN A 139 -3.97 -13.55 11.88
CA ASN A 139 -4.89 -14.41 11.14
C ASN A 139 -5.04 -15.77 11.86
N LYS A 140 -6.04 -16.54 11.49
CA LYS A 140 -6.11 -17.94 11.89
C LYS A 140 -4.92 -18.70 11.32
N ARG A 141 -4.44 -19.69 12.07
CA ARG A 141 -3.31 -20.51 11.63
C ARG A 141 -3.59 -21.18 10.28
N GLY A 142 -2.67 -21.02 9.33
CA GLY A 142 -2.77 -21.57 7.97
C GLY A 142 -3.78 -20.86 7.06
N SER A 143 -4.26 -19.66 7.43
CA SER A 143 -5.23 -18.91 6.64
C SER A 143 -4.65 -17.68 5.95
N SER A 144 -3.38 -17.38 6.16
CA SER A 144 -2.75 -16.24 5.47
C SER A 144 -2.57 -16.53 3.99
N VAL A 145 -2.92 -15.53 3.18
CA VAL A 145 -2.84 -15.59 1.72
C VAL A 145 -1.49 -15.04 1.26
N ARG A 146 -0.93 -15.65 0.24
CA ARG A 146 0.37 -15.25 -0.34
C ARG A 146 0.15 -14.52 -1.65
N THR A 147 0.97 -13.55 -1.95
CA THR A 147 1.04 -12.94 -3.30
C THR A 147 1.34 -13.99 -4.36
N GLY A 148 2.29 -14.89 -4.10
CA GLY A 148 2.65 -15.98 -4.99
C GLY A 148 1.70 -17.18 -5.00
N GLY A 149 0.52 -17.10 -4.40
CA GLY A 149 -0.43 -18.22 -4.26
C GLY A 149 -1.29 -18.51 -5.50
N ALA A 150 -1.27 -17.64 -6.53
CA ALA A 150 -2.08 -17.77 -7.73
C ALA A 150 -1.84 -19.09 -8.47
N LYS A 151 -2.89 -19.66 -9.06
CA LYS A 151 -2.88 -20.93 -9.76
C LYS A 151 -3.28 -20.76 -11.23
N LEU A 152 -2.85 -21.71 -12.05
CA LEU A 152 -3.23 -21.73 -13.46
C LEU A 152 -4.74 -21.93 -13.60
N GLY A 153 -5.39 -21.01 -14.31
CA GLY A 153 -6.84 -21.00 -14.52
C GLY A 153 -7.62 -20.13 -13.56
N ASP A 154 -6.96 -19.47 -12.61
CA ASP A 154 -7.63 -18.48 -11.74
C ASP A 154 -8.13 -17.29 -12.56
N ASP A 155 -9.29 -16.77 -12.17
CA ASP A 155 -9.79 -15.48 -12.63
C ASP A 155 -9.12 -14.34 -11.88
N ILE A 156 -8.81 -13.26 -12.61
CA ILE A 156 -8.22 -12.06 -12.06
C ILE A 156 -9.33 -11.06 -11.75
N VAL A 157 -9.42 -10.65 -10.50
CA VAL A 157 -10.40 -9.67 -10.02
C VAL A 157 -9.68 -8.44 -9.51
N VAL A 158 -10.09 -7.26 -9.94
CA VAL A 158 -9.62 -5.97 -9.40
C VAL A 158 -10.75 -5.32 -8.63
N THR A 159 -10.50 -4.99 -7.37
CA THR A 159 -11.51 -4.35 -6.52
C THR A 159 -11.63 -2.86 -6.82
N LYS A 160 -12.82 -2.27 -6.60
CA LYS A 160 -13.12 -0.84 -6.80
C LYS A 160 -12.71 -0.31 -8.18
N THR A 161 -11.75 0.63 -8.24
CA THR A 161 -11.28 1.28 -9.46
C THR A 161 -9.82 1.72 -9.30
N LEU A 162 -9.08 1.71 -10.39
CA LEU A 162 -7.67 2.09 -10.37
C LEU A 162 -7.45 3.58 -10.12
N GLY A 163 -6.27 3.90 -9.59
CA GLY A 163 -5.73 5.25 -9.50
C GLY A 163 -6.42 6.12 -8.46
N LEU A 164 -7.05 5.57 -7.42
CA LEU A 164 -7.72 6.34 -6.37
C LEU A 164 -6.75 7.30 -5.69
N GLU A 165 -5.64 6.79 -5.17
CA GLU A 165 -4.60 7.58 -4.51
C GLU A 165 -3.94 8.56 -5.48
N GLY A 166 -3.46 8.10 -6.62
CA GLY A 166 -2.75 8.95 -7.57
C GLY A 166 -3.62 10.08 -8.13
N THR A 167 -4.90 9.81 -8.39
CA THR A 167 -5.86 10.85 -8.79
C THR A 167 -6.05 11.88 -7.68
N TYR A 168 -6.18 11.42 -6.42
CA TYR A 168 -6.27 12.29 -5.27
C TYR A 168 -5.04 13.20 -5.15
N ILE A 169 -3.82 12.64 -5.20
CA ILE A 169 -2.57 13.38 -5.09
C ILE A 169 -2.47 14.43 -6.20
N LEU A 170 -2.66 14.05 -7.46
CA LEU A 170 -2.53 14.96 -8.59
C LEU A 170 -3.56 16.12 -8.55
N ILE A 171 -4.78 15.86 -8.07
CA ILE A 171 -5.80 16.90 -7.92
C ILE A 171 -5.43 17.88 -6.80
N ASN A 172 -4.84 17.42 -5.69
CA ASN A 172 -4.50 18.29 -4.56
C ASN A 172 -3.22 19.09 -4.79
N ASP A 173 -2.22 18.47 -5.39
CA ASP A 173 -0.89 19.09 -5.53
C ASP A 173 -0.81 20.01 -6.75
N TYR A 174 -1.66 19.74 -7.78
CA TYR A 174 -1.67 20.51 -9.04
C TYR A 174 -3.04 21.13 -9.34
N GLU A 175 -3.77 21.61 -8.33
CA GLU A 175 -5.15 22.08 -8.45
C GLU A 175 -5.33 23.12 -9.57
N GLU A 176 -4.43 24.11 -9.70
CA GLU A 176 -4.53 25.14 -10.73
C GLU A 176 -4.39 24.60 -12.16
N ARG A 177 -3.64 23.52 -12.33
CA ARG A 177 -3.52 22.82 -13.61
C ARG A 177 -4.78 21.99 -13.89
N ILE A 178 -5.28 21.31 -12.87
CA ILE A 178 -6.44 20.42 -12.93
C ILE A 178 -7.74 21.19 -13.21
N LYS A 179 -7.91 22.41 -12.70
CA LYS A 179 -9.06 23.31 -13.02
C LYS A 179 -9.27 23.55 -14.50
N LYS A 180 -8.26 23.30 -15.34
CA LYS A 180 -8.38 23.46 -16.80
C LYS A 180 -9.10 22.30 -17.49
N VAL A 181 -9.14 21.13 -16.85
CA VAL A 181 -9.64 19.87 -17.44
C VAL A 181 -10.76 19.22 -16.64
N LEU A 182 -10.93 19.59 -15.37
CA LEU A 182 -12.00 19.09 -14.50
C LEU A 182 -12.94 20.22 -14.08
N THR A 183 -14.21 19.87 -13.91
CA THR A 183 -15.21 20.74 -13.28
C THR A 183 -14.99 20.83 -11.78
N GLU A 184 -15.60 21.82 -11.12
CA GLU A 184 -15.56 21.96 -9.66
C GLU A 184 -16.09 20.70 -8.94
N ASP A 185 -17.16 20.09 -9.46
CA ASP A 185 -17.74 18.88 -8.86
C ASP A 185 -16.83 17.66 -9.02
N GLU A 186 -16.14 17.53 -10.17
CA GLU A 186 -15.13 16.51 -10.36
C GLU A 186 -13.92 16.70 -9.43
N ILE A 187 -13.48 17.94 -9.21
CA ILE A 187 -12.41 18.25 -8.26
C ILE A 187 -12.85 17.89 -6.83
N LYS A 188 -14.06 18.26 -6.44
CA LYS A 188 -14.63 17.87 -5.13
C LYS A 188 -14.67 16.36 -4.98
N LEU A 189 -15.19 15.64 -5.99
CA LEU A 189 -15.20 14.17 -6.01
C LEU A 189 -13.79 13.61 -5.87
N GLY A 190 -12.83 14.10 -6.65
CA GLY A 190 -11.43 13.67 -6.62
C GLY A 190 -10.79 13.82 -5.24
N LYS A 191 -11.07 14.93 -4.55
CA LYS A 191 -10.59 15.17 -3.17
C LYS A 191 -11.16 14.18 -2.14
N THR A 192 -12.27 13.50 -2.44
CA THR A 192 -12.83 12.46 -1.55
C THR A 192 -12.24 11.07 -1.78
N LEU A 193 -11.47 10.86 -2.84
CA LEU A 193 -10.95 9.52 -3.20
C LEU A 193 -10.03 8.95 -2.12
N ILE A 194 -9.34 9.80 -1.37
CA ILE A 194 -8.52 9.38 -0.22
C ILE A 194 -9.34 8.62 0.85
N ASN A 195 -10.65 8.80 0.89
CA ASN A 195 -11.51 8.05 1.82
C ASN A 195 -11.83 6.61 1.33
N LYS A 196 -11.33 6.23 0.16
CA LYS A 196 -11.55 4.91 -0.46
C LYS A 196 -10.28 4.08 -0.60
N ILE A 197 -9.17 4.54 -0.01
CA ILE A 197 -7.86 3.86 -0.15
C ILE A 197 -7.68 2.63 0.75
N SER A 198 -8.55 2.39 1.71
CA SER A 198 -8.53 1.17 2.52
C SER A 198 -9.05 -0.03 1.74
N VAL A 199 -8.37 -1.18 1.83
CA VAL A 199 -8.82 -2.48 1.29
C VAL A 199 -9.12 -3.52 2.38
N LEU A 200 -9.28 -3.08 3.62
CA LEU A 200 -9.54 -3.97 4.77
C LEU A 200 -10.77 -4.85 4.58
N ASN A 201 -11.87 -4.28 4.08
CA ASN A 201 -13.10 -5.03 3.82
C ASN A 201 -12.92 -6.02 2.66
N GLU A 202 -12.25 -5.61 1.60
CA GLU A 202 -11.94 -6.42 0.44
C GLU A 202 -11.06 -7.62 0.84
N GLY A 203 -9.96 -7.38 1.57
CA GLY A 203 -9.06 -8.41 2.05
C GLY A 203 -9.78 -9.43 2.94
N LYS A 204 -10.61 -8.96 3.87
CA LYS A 204 -11.43 -9.82 4.73
C LYS A 204 -12.38 -10.70 3.92
N ILE A 205 -13.15 -10.11 2.99
CA ILE A 205 -14.12 -10.85 2.16
C ILE A 205 -13.41 -11.89 1.30
N CYS A 206 -12.32 -11.50 0.65
CA CYS A 206 -11.54 -12.41 -0.19
C CYS A 206 -10.92 -13.56 0.61
N ASN A 207 -10.40 -13.29 1.81
CA ASN A 207 -9.85 -14.32 2.68
C ASN A 207 -10.96 -15.31 3.16
N GLU A 208 -12.13 -14.80 3.55
CA GLU A 208 -13.28 -15.62 3.92
C GLU A 208 -13.81 -16.46 2.74
N PHE A 209 -13.76 -15.93 1.53
CA PHE A 209 -14.11 -16.64 0.30
C PHE A 209 -13.10 -17.74 -0.05
N GLY A 210 -11.85 -17.60 0.35
CA GLY A 210 -10.79 -18.58 0.10
C GLY A 210 -10.11 -18.41 -1.26
N VAL A 211 -9.71 -17.18 -1.59
CA VAL A 211 -8.92 -16.88 -2.80
C VAL A 211 -7.53 -17.51 -2.73
N ASN A 212 -6.90 -17.74 -3.89
CA ASN A 212 -5.57 -18.33 -3.96
C ASN A 212 -4.45 -17.31 -3.73
N SER A 213 -4.66 -16.05 -4.13
CA SER A 213 -3.69 -14.97 -4.08
C SER A 213 -4.39 -13.64 -3.85
N MET A 214 -3.74 -12.74 -3.17
CA MET A 214 -4.13 -11.33 -3.05
C MET A 214 -2.88 -10.46 -3.10
N HIS A 215 -3.02 -9.24 -3.63
CA HIS A 215 -1.98 -8.23 -3.64
C HIS A 215 -2.63 -6.86 -3.75
N ASP A 216 -2.27 -5.89 -2.92
CA ASP A 216 -2.75 -4.53 -3.09
C ASP A 216 -1.98 -3.82 -4.20
N ILE A 217 -2.64 -2.88 -4.85
CA ILE A 217 -2.09 -2.21 -6.02
C ILE A 217 -1.58 -0.85 -5.58
N THR A 218 -0.27 -0.66 -5.54
CA THR A 218 0.42 0.55 -5.07
C THR A 218 1.25 1.19 -6.18
N GLU A 219 2.55 1.42 -5.98
CA GLU A 219 3.46 1.98 -6.97
C GLU A 219 3.54 1.13 -8.23
N GLY A 220 3.58 1.82 -9.38
CA GLY A 220 3.53 1.15 -10.67
C GLY A 220 2.14 0.74 -11.13
N GLY A 221 1.12 0.97 -10.28
CA GLY A 221 -0.29 0.73 -10.57
C GLY A 221 -0.60 -0.72 -10.88
N LEU A 222 -1.67 -0.96 -11.65
CA LEU A 222 -2.09 -2.31 -12.03
C LEU A 222 -0.97 -3.10 -12.72
N LEU A 223 -0.20 -2.46 -13.59
CA LEU A 223 0.88 -3.15 -14.31
C LEU A 223 2.01 -3.56 -13.37
N GLY A 224 2.31 -2.76 -12.35
CA GLY A 224 3.24 -3.11 -11.27
C GLY A 224 2.74 -4.31 -10.48
N GLY A 225 1.55 -4.24 -9.91
CA GLY A 225 0.97 -5.32 -9.10
C GLY A 225 0.82 -6.65 -9.87
N ILE A 226 0.37 -6.61 -11.14
CA ILE A 226 0.32 -7.82 -11.98
C ILE A 226 1.72 -8.40 -12.19
N PHE A 227 2.73 -7.55 -12.41
CA PHE A 227 4.09 -8.02 -12.60
C PHE A 227 4.63 -8.68 -11.31
N GLU A 228 4.37 -8.08 -10.15
CA GLU A 228 4.76 -8.63 -8.84
C GLU A 228 4.11 -9.99 -8.59
N VAL A 229 2.79 -10.11 -8.78
CA VAL A 229 2.10 -11.40 -8.65
C VAL A 229 2.63 -12.43 -9.65
N ALA A 230 2.88 -12.04 -10.91
CA ALA A 230 3.41 -12.93 -11.94
C ALA A 230 4.80 -13.45 -11.58
N MET A 231 5.66 -12.58 -11.06
CA MET A 231 7.00 -12.98 -10.59
C MET A 231 6.93 -13.90 -9.37
N ALA A 232 6.04 -13.61 -8.44
CA ALA A 232 5.87 -14.39 -7.22
C ALA A 232 5.30 -15.80 -7.49
N CYS A 233 4.32 -15.94 -8.40
CA CYS A 233 3.68 -17.23 -8.72
C CYS A 233 4.32 -17.98 -9.89
N GLY A 234 5.13 -17.32 -10.73
CA GLY A 234 5.76 -17.92 -11.91
C GLY A 234 4.82 -18.15 -13.10
N TYR A 235 3.65 -17.51 -13.13
CA TYR A 235 2.67 -17.64 -14.22
C TYR A 235 2.52 -16.34 -15.02
N GLY A 236 2.10 -16.45 -16.27
CA GLY A 236 1.72 -15.32 -17.12
C GLY A 236 0.26 -14.95 -16.94
N PHE A 237 -0.06 -13.66 -17.14
CA PHE A 237 -1.39 -13.10 -16.98
C PHE A 237 -1.96 -12.61 -18.32
N ARG A 238 -3.26 -12.81 -18.53
CA ARG A 238 -3.99 -12.25 -19.66
C ARG A 238 -4.99 -11.22 -19.17
N ILE A 239 -4.76 -9.96 -19.52
CA ILE A 239 -5.57 -8.83 -19.10
C ILE A 239 -6.38 -8.28 -20.28
N PHE A 240 -7.66 -8.02 -20.06
CA PHE A 240 -8.57 -7.42 -21.03
C PHE A 240 -8.74 -5.95 -20.68
N LYS A 241 -8.13 -5.07 -21.48
CA LYS A 241 -8.05 -3.64 -21.22
C LYS A 241 -9.41 -2.96 -21.05
N ASP A 242 -10.40 -3.41 -21.82
CA ASP A 242 -11.79 -2.92 -21.80
C ASP A 242 -12.56 -3.30 -20.54
N LYS A 243 -12.08 -4.27 -19.77
CA LYS A 243 -12.68 -4.71 -18.51
C LYS A 243 -12.04 -4.07 -17.26
N ILE A 244 -10.98 -3.29 -17.43
CA ILE A 244 -10.29 -2.66 -16.31
C ILE A 244 -11.15 -1.52 -15.75
N PRO A 245 -11.48 -1.53 -14.43
CA PRO A 245 -12.27 -0.47 -13.82
C PRO A 245 -11.45 0.82 -13.70
N LEU A 246 -11.86 1.86 -14.41
CA LEU A 246 -11.21 3.17 -14.40
C LEU A 246 -12.24 4.29 -14.43
N MET A 247 -12.17 5.20 -13.46
CA MET A 247 -13.04 6.37 -13.40
C MET A 247 -12.69 7.37 -14.49
N GLU A 248 -13.71 8.07 -15.01
CA GLU A 248 -13.51 9.11 -16.03
C GLU A 248 -12.65 10.27 -15.51
N ILE A 249 -12.80 10.64 -14.24
CA ILE A 249 -11.96 11.64 -13.58
C ILE A 249 -10.47 11.23 -13.58
N THR A 250 -10.18 9.96 -13.27
CA THR A 250 -8.81 9.41 -13.31
C THR A 250 -8.25 9.48 -14.73
N ARG A 251 -9.07 9.14 -15.75
CA ARG A 251 -8.67 9.23 -17.16
C ARG A 251 -8.29 10.65 -17.54
N LYS A 252 -9.17 11.63 -17.25
CA LYS A 252 -8.90 13.06 -17.55
C LYS A 252 -7.63 13.58 -16.88
N VAL A 253 -7.42 13.20 -15.62
CA VAL A 253 -6.19 13.56 -14.88
C VAL A 253 -4.97 12.94 -15.55
N CYS A 254 -5.00 11.66 -15.86
CA CYS A 254 -3.90 10.97 -16.52
C CYS A 254 -3.58 11.57 -17.90
N ASP A 255 -4.59 11.89 -18.69
CA ASP A 255 -4.44 12.51 -20.02
C ASP A 255 -3.75 13.89 -19.91
N GLU A 256 -4.13 14.72 -18.92
CA GLU A 256 -3.53 16.03 -18.67
C GLU A 256 -2.03 15.91 -18.31
N PHE A 257 -1.67 14.92 -17.51
CA PHE A 257 -0.28 14.70 -17.10
C PHE A 257 0.50 13.78 -18.04
N LYS A 258 -0.13 13.22 -19.07
CA LYS A 258 0.44 12.23 -20.00
C LYS A 258 0.98 11.00 -19.27
N ILE A 259 0.24 10.54 -18.29
CA ILE A 259 0.52 9.34 -17.50
C ILE A 259 -0.37 8.20 -17.99
N ASP A 260 0.19 7.00 -18.13
CA ASP A 260 -0.61 5.81 -18.36
C ASP A 260 -1.40 5.46 -17.08
N PRO A 261 -2.76 5.49 -17.10
CA PRO A 261 -3.57 5.21 -15.92
C PRO A 261 -3.33 3.82 -15.31
N LEU A 262 -2.83 2.87 -16.10
CA LEU A 262 -2.49 1.53 -15.62
C LEU A 262 -1.18 1.49 -14.80
N ARG A 263 -0.41 2.57 -14.83
CA ARG A 263 0.83 2.76 -14.05
C ARG A 263 0.69 3.79 -12.93
N LEU A 264 -0.45 4.47 -12.85
CA LEU A 264 -0.71 5.43 -11.78
C LEU A 264 -0.83 4.70 -10.45
N ILE A 265 -0.14 5.19 -9.40
CA ILE A 265 -0.25 4.67 -8.04
C ILE A 265 -1.71 4.50 -7.64
N SER A 266 -2.06 3.35 -7.04
CA SER A 266 -3.45 2.88 -7.00
C SER A 266 -3.87 2.32 -5.65
N SER A 267 -3.26 2.77 -4.56
CA SER A 267 -3.69 2.34 -3.23
C SER A 267 -5.20 2.52 -3.06
N GLY A 268 -5.83 1.51 -2.50
CA GLY A 268 -7.28 1.37 -2.42
C GLY A 268 -7.88 0.37 -3.39
N SER A 269 -7.09 -0.14 -4.34
CA SER A 269 -7.47 -1.27 -5.19
C SER A 269 -6.64 -2.50 -4.82
N MET A 270 -7.21 -3.67 -4.99
CA MET A 270 -6.56 -4.96 -4.71
C MET A 270 -6.80 -5.92 -5.89
N LEU A 271 -5.79 -6.69 -6.18
CA LEU A 271 -5.75 -7.74 -7.19
C LEU A 271 -5.92 -9.10 -6.52
#